data_c97f0b18fb49da84fdfe5edbd5ceac66
#
_entry.id   c97f0b18fb49da84fdfe5edbd5ceac66
#
_cell.length_a   1.000
_cell.length_b   1.000
_cell.length_c   1.000
_cell.angle_alpha   90.00
_cell.angle_beta   90.00
_cell.angle_gamma   90.00
#
_symmetry.space_group_name_H-M   'P 1'
#
loop_
_entity.id
_entity.type
_entity.pdbx_description
1 polymer ?
#
loop_
_entity_poly.entity_id
_entity_poly.type
_entity_poly.pdbx_seq_one_letter_code
_entity_poly.pdbx_strand_id
1 'polypeptide(L)'
;GAQAHLAFDLGGGEALHALFQHKATDLAAMSDASRAVMILLMLVGGAPGSTAGGMKVTTLAVLAANVHSIFRQQESPQLFHRRVDSRIVKSASAVLLLYLTLFLTGGCIISAAEDLPLAVCLYETASAIGTVGLTLGITPQLGQLSHWILILLMFWGRVGGLTLIYAAFAGHNRYHAVYPKENITIG
;
A
#
# COMPACT_ATOMS: atom_id res chain seq x y z
N GLY A 1 -17.58 4.90 33.69
CA GLY A 1 -18.85 4.24 33.98
C GLY A 1 -19.97 4.62 33.01
N ALA A 2 -20.21 5.92 32.74
CA ALA A 2 -21.32 6.38 31.91
C ALA A 2 -21.20 6.06 30.42
N GLN A 3 -19.99 6.05 29.87
CA GLN A 3 -19.75 5.73 28.44
C GLN A 3 -19.95 4.25 28.12
N ALA A 4 -19.66 3.36 29.07
CA ALA A 4 -19.85 1.92 28.88
C ALA A 4 -21.36 1.55 28.94
N HIS A 5 -22.17 2.27 29.71
CA HIS A 5 -23.62 2.10 29.75
C HIS A 5 -24.31 2.54 28.45
N LEU A 6 -23.87 3.68 27.88
CA LEU A 6 -24.40 4.17 26.59
C LEU A 6 -24.08 3.17 25.43
N ALA A 7 -22.93 2.53 25.46
CA ALA A 7 -22.55 1.54 24.45
C ALA A 7 -23.37 0.24 24.51
N PHE A 8 -23.94 -0.07 25.70
CA PHE A 8 -24.77 -1.24 25.88
C PHE A 8 -26.25 -0.99 25.49
N ASP A 9 -26.77 0.23 25.73
CA ASP A 9 -28.14 0.59 25.43
C ASP A 9 -28.43 0.90 23.95
N LEU A 10 -27.41 1.27 23.17
CA LEU A 10 -27.54 1.61 21.74
C LEU A 10 -27.26 0.45 20.79
N GLY A 11 -27.39 -0.79 21.22
CA GLY A 11 -27.04 -1.93 20.35
C GLY A 11 -25.66 -1.73 19.69
N GLY A 12 -24.67 -2.53 20.04
CA GLY A 12 -23.22 -2.35 19.74
C GLY A 12 -22.81 -1.88 18.34
N GLY A 13 -23.74 -1.88 17.36
CA GLY A 13 -23.53 -1.36 16.01
C GLY A 13 -23.56 0.18 15.92
N GLU A 14 -24.48 0.84 16.62
CA GLU A 14 -24.62 2.30 16.56
C GLU A 14 -23.51 3.02 17.34
N ALA A 15 -23.09 2.46 18.48
CA ALA A 15 -21.97 2.99 19.24
C ALA A 15 -20.63 2.84 18.48
N LEU A 16 -20.45 1.73 17.77
CA LEU A 16 -19.28 1.51 16.89
C LEU A 16 -19.30 2.51 15.71
N HIS A 17 -20.46 2.72 15.10
CA HIS A 17 -20.65 3.68 14.00
C HIS A 17 -20.38 5.12 14.46
N ALA A 18 -20.86 5.51 15.63
CA ALA A 18 -20.60 6.83 16.23
C ALA A 18 -19.10 7.04 16.56
N LEU A 19 -18.42 6.01 17.07
CA LEU A 19 -16.97 6.03 17.30
C LEU A 19 -16.16 6.18 16.01
N PHE A 20 -16.59 5.51 14.93
CA PHE A 20 -15.96 5.63 13.62
C PHE A 20 -16.23 6.99 12.97
N GLN A 21 -17.44 7.53 13.09
CA GLN A 21 -17.76 8.90 12.62
C GLN A 21 -16.99 9.98 13.38
N HIS A 22 -16.83 9.84 14.69
CA HIS A 22 -16.06 10.81 15.49
C HIS A 22 -14.57 10.81 15.10
N LYS A 23 -14.00 9.64 14.81
CA LYS A 23 -12.63 9.55 14.30
C LYS A 23 -12.47 10.09 12.87
N ALA A 24 -13.49 9.96 12.02
CA ALA A 24 -13.44 10.50 10.65
C ALA A 24 -13.44 12.05 10.64
N THR A 25 -14.10 12.70 11.59
CA THR A 25 -14.06 14.16 11.74
C THR A 25 -12.68 14.66 12.18
N ASP A 26 -12.00 13.92 13.04
CA ASP A 26 -10.64 14.25 13.49
C ASP A 26 -9.58 14.08 12.38
N LEU A 27 -9.79 13.18 11.43
CA LEU A 27 -8.87 12.95 10.31
C LEU A 27 -8.80 14.15 9.36
N ALA A 28 -9.90 14.87 9.14
CA ALA A 28 -9.92 16.07 8.32
C ALA A 28 -9.14 17.24 8.97
N ALA A 29 -9.07 17.26 10.30
CA ALA A 29 -8.35 18.28 11.08
C ALA A 29 -6.85 17.96 11.26
N MET A 30 -6.35 16.84 10.74
CA MET A 30 -4.94 16.46 10.87
C MET A 30 -4.03 17.39 10.09
N SER A 31 -2.82 17.63 10.65
CA SER A 31 -1.76 18.35 9.94
C SER A 31 -1.28 17.58 8.70
N ASP A 32 -0.72 18.29 7.74
CA ASP A 32 -0.19 17.67 6.51
C ASP A 32 0.92 16.65 6.80
N ALA A 33 1.75 16.90 7.81
CA ALA A 33 2.77 15.94 8.25
C ALA A 33 2.15 14.65 8.79
N SER A 34 1.08 14.74 9.59
CA SER A 34 0.38 13.57 10.10
C SER A 34 -0.30 12.77 8.98
N ARG A 35 -0.89 13.47 7.99
CA ARG A 35 -1.45 12.83 6.80
C ARG A 35 -0.38 12.07 5.99
N ALA A 36 0.79 12.68 5.79
CA ALA A 36 1.89 12.04 5.08
C ALA A 36 2.36 10.76 5.80
N VAL A 37 2.50 10.79 7.12
CA VAL A 37 2.85 9.60 7.91
C VAL A 37 1.75 8.53 7.80
N MET A 38 0.48 8.91 7.86
CA MET A 38 -0.63 7.97 7.67
C MET A 38 -0.61 7.32 6.30
N ILE A 39 -0.38 8.07 5.22
CA ILE A 39 -0.24 7.54 3.86
C ILE A 39 0.86 6.47 3.82
N LEU A 40 2.03 6.75 4.38
CA LEU A 40 3.13 5.78 4.44
C LEU A 40 2.74 4.51 5.21
N LEU A 41 2.07 4.65 6.35
CA LEU A 41 1.60 3.51 7.15
C LEU A 41 0.53 2.69 6.43
N MET A 42 -0.37 3.32 5.67
CA MET A 42 -1.40 2.63 4.87
C MET A 42 -0.81 1.82 3.73
N LEU A 43 0.26 2.30 3.08
CA LEU A 43 0.95 1.56 2.01
C LEU A 43 1.66 0.31 2.54
N VAL A 44 2.05 0.33 3.81
CA VAL A 44 2.66 -0.80 4.50
C VAL A 44 1.55 -1.67 5.09
N GLY A 45 1.22 -2.73 4.41
CA GLY A 45 0.18 -3.67 4.85
C GLY A 45 0.62 -4.55 6.03
N GLY A 46 -0.24 -5.51 6.38
CA GLY A 46 -0.02 -6.40 7.51
C GLY A 46 1.05 -7.47 7.27
N ALA A 47 1.24 -8.31 8.30
CA ALA A 47 2.11 -9.48 8.26
C ALA A 47 1.64 -10.51 7.21
N PRO A 48 2.50 -11.41 6.75
CA PRO A 48 2.12 -12.54 5.91
C PRO A 48 1.02 -13.35 6.59
N GLY A 49 -0.04 -13.68 5.84
CA GLY A 49 -1.22 -14.36 6.38
C GLY A 49 -2.28 -13.43 6.98
N SER A 50 -1.99 -12.14 7.16
CA SER A 50 -3.00 -11.13 7.51
C SER A 50 -3.96 -10.89 6.35
N THR A 51 -5.22 -10.57 6.69
CA THR A 51 -6.25 -10.16 5.74
C THR A 51 -6.06 -8.74 5.22
N ALA A 52 -5.12 -7.97 5.78
CA ALA A 52 -4.80 -6.61 5.32
C ALA A 52 -4.24 -6.62 3.89
N GLY A 53 -4.71 -5.70 3.06
CA GLY A 53 -4.16 -5.45 1.73
C GLY A 53 -2.84 -4.70 1.78
N GLY A 54 -2.45 -4.14 0.64
CA GLY A 54 -1.20 -3.38 0.54
C GLY A 54 0.04 -4.26 0.49
N MET A 55 1.20 -3.60 0.52
CA MET A 55 2.50 -4.25 0.50
C MET A 55 2.81 -4.89 1.86
N LYS A 56 3.16 -6.18 1.88
CA LYS A 56 3.44 -6.89 3.14
C LYS A 56 4.68 -6.36 3.85
N VAL A 57 4.65 -6.34 5.20
CA VAL A 57 5.79 -5.93 6.03
C VAL A 57 7.07 -6.71 5.71
N THR A 58 6.95 -7.99 5.35
CA THR A 58 8.10 -8.82 4.94
C THR A 58 8.77 -8.31 3.67
N THR A 59 8.02 -7.74 2.73
CA THR A 59 8.58 -7.13 1.51
C THR A 59 9.48 -5.96 1.87
N LEU A 60 9.03 -5.08 2.76
CA LEU A 60 9.86 -3.99 3.29
C LEU A 60 11.07 -4.49 4.08
N ALA A 61 10.89 -5.50 4.93
CA ALA A 61 12.00 -6.07 5.70
C ALA A 61 13.11 -6.63 4.79
N VAL A 62 12.73 -7.33 3.71
CA VAL A 62 13.68 -7.84 2.71
C VAL A 62 14.41 -6.70 2.00
N LEU A 63 13.69 -5.65 1.60
CA LEU A 63 14.27 -4.48 0.94
C LEU A 63 15.19 -3.71 1.89
N ALA A 64 14.80 -3.50 3.14
CA ALA A 64 15.64 -2.86 4.15
C ALA A 64 16.92 -3.67 4.42
N ALA A 65 16.81 -5.00 4.52
CA ALA A 65 17.97 -5.88 4.66
C ALA A 65 18.90 -5.79 3.44
N ASN A 66 18.33 -5.70 2.23
CA ASN A 66 19.12 -5.52 1.01
C ASN A 66 19.86 -4.18 1.00
N VAL A 67 19.19 -3.08 1.32
CA VAL A 67 19.81 -1.76 1.44
C VAL A 67 20.94 -1.79 2.49
N HIS A 68 20.67 -2.38 3.66
CA HIS A 68 21.68 -2.52 4.72
C HIS A 68 22.90 -3.35 4.28
N SER A 69 22.70 -4.43 3.50
CA SER A 69 23.79 -5.25 2.98
C SER A 69 24.67 -4.49 1.99
N ILE A 70 24.05 -3.62 1.15
CA ILE A 70 24.76 -2.77 0.20
C ILE A 70 25.68 -1.79 0.95
N PHE A 71 25.16 -1.11 2.00
CA PHE A 71 25.96 -0.20 2.80
C PHE A 71 27.12 -0.90 3.55
N ARG A 72 26.93 -2.17 3.90
CA ARG A 72 27.97 -2.99 4.54
C ARG A 72 28.88 -3.72 3.55
N GLN A 73 28.71 -3.50 2.24
CA GLN A 73 29.46 -4.18 1.17
C GLN A 73 29.44 -5.72 1.30
N GLN A 74 28.31 -6.28 1.74
CA GLN A 74 28.11 -7.71 1.88
C GLN A 74 27.60 -8.28 0.54
N GLU A 75 28.11 -9.43 0.10
CA GLU A 75 27.73 -10.07 -1.16
C GLU A 75 26.24 -10.47 -1.24
N SER A 76 25.57 -10.62 -0.11
CA SER A 76 24.15 -11.01 -0.07
C SER A 76 23.44 -10.49 1.17
N PRO A 77 22.17 -10.06 1.04
CA PRO A 77 21.39 -9.61 2.17
C PRO A 77 21.15 -10.77 3.16
N GLN A 78 21.30 -10.46 4.44
CA GLN A 78 21.08 -11.41 5.53
C GLN A 78 19.91 -10.91 6.39
N LEU A 79 18.96 -11.80 6.64
CA LEU A 79 17.85 -11.56 7.57
C LEU A 79 17.84 -12.68 8.61
N PHE A 80 17.88 -12.35 9.91
CA PHE A 80 17.91 -13.34 11.01
C PHE A 80 18.98 -14.43 10.83
N HIS A 81 20.20 -14.07 10.48
CA HIS A 81 21.33 -14.99 10.23
C HIS A 81 21.13 -15.97 9.07
N ARG A 82 20.19 -15.69 8.16
CA ARG A 82 19.95 -16.47 6.94
C ARG A 82 20.18 -15.60 5.70
N ARG A 83 20.82 -16.16 4.69
CA ARG A 83 20.98 -15.51 3.38
C ARG A 83 19.62 -15.42 2.68
N VAL A 84 19.28 -14.25 2.16
CA VAL A 84 18.09 -14.05 1.33
C VAL A 84 18.46 -14.23 -0.14
N ASP A 85 17.72 -15.06 -0.87
CA ASP A 85 17.92 -15.29 -2.29
C ASP A 85 17.71 -13.99 -3.09
N SER A 86 18.56 -13.73 -4.06
CA SER A 86 18.46 -12.59 -4.97
C SER A 86 17.12 -12.55 -5.73
N ARG A 87 16.48 -13.68 -5.96
CA ARG A 87 15.14 -13.76 -6.57
C ARG A 87 14.08 -13.12 -5.67
N ILE A 88 14.18 -13.32 -4.35
CA ILE A 88 13.24 -12.74 -3.38
C ILE A 88 13.39 -11.22 -3.37
N VAL A 89 14.63 -10.71 -3.40
CA VAL A 89 14.90 -9.27 -3.46
C VAL A 89 14.32 -8.65 -4.73
N LYS A 90 14.53 -9.28 -5.90
CA LYS A 90 13.98 -8.82 -7.18
C LYS A 90 12.45 -8.79 -7.16
N SER A 91 11.81 -9.84 -6.63
CA SER A 91 10.37 -9.89 -6.48
C SER A 91 9.85 -8.82 -5.52
N ALA A 92 10.54 -8.59 -4.40
CA ALA A 92 10.19 -7.55 -3.44
C ALA A 92 10.29 -6.14 -4.07
N SER A 93 11.35 -5.88 -4.86
CA SER A 93 11.52 -4.61 -5.57
C SER A 93 10.43 -4.40 -6.63
N ALA A 94 10.07 -5.45 -7.37
CA ALA A 94 9.00 -5.38 -8.36
C ALA A 94 7.64 -5.09 -7.71
N VAL A 95 7.34 -5.71 -6.57
CA VAL A 95 6.13 -5.44 -5.80
C VAL A 95 6.10 -3.98 -5.31
N LEU A 96 7.19 -3.50 -4.72
CA LEU A 96 7.29 -2.11 -4.27
C LEU A 96 7.02 -1.13 -5.42
N LEU A 97 7.70 -1.33 -6.56
CA LEU A 97 7.53 -0.46 -7.72
C LEU A 97 6.10 -0.49 -8.24
N LEU A 98 5.47 -1.66 -8.33
CA LEU A 98 4.08 -1.81 -8.75
C LEU A 98 3.13 -1.03 -7.83
N TYR A 99 3.25 -1.21 -6.52
CA TYR A 99 2.39 -0.51 -5.55
C TYR A 99 2.58 1.01 -5.61
N LEU A 100 3.82 1.49 -5.67
CA LEU A 100 4.12 2.92 -5.81
C LEU A 100 3.55 3.50 -7.11
N THR A 101 3.71 2.78 -8.22
CA THR A 101 3.17 3.22 -9.52
C THR A 101 1.65 3.32 -9.47
N LEU A 102 0.96 2.28 -8.98
CA LEU A 102 -0.50 2.29 -8.86
C LEU A 102 -1.01 3.39 -7.92
N PHE A 103 -0.35 3.58 -6.79
CA PHE A 103 -0.67 4.61 -5.82
C PHE A 103 -0.52 6.02 -6.41
N LEU A 104 0.62 6.32 -7.02
CA LEU A 104 0.89 7.64 -7.59
C LEU A 104 0.02 7.92 -8.81
N THR A 105 -0.09 6.98 -9.76
CA THR A 105 -0.91 7.17 -10.95
C THR A 105 -2.38 7.32 -10.61
N GLY A 106 -2.91 6.50 -9.69
CA GLY A 106 -4.28 6.62 -9.22
C GLY A 106 -4.55 7.99 -8.59
N GLY A 107 -3.68 8.44 -7.70
CA GLY A 107 -3.80 9.75 -7.05
C GLY A 107 -3.72 10.92 -8.03
N CYS A 108 -2.79 10.86 -8.99
CA CYS A 108 -2.66 11.89 -10.02
C CYS A 108 -3.89 11.95 -10.95
N ILE A 109 -4.42 10.81 -11.37
CA ILE A 109 -5.61 10.78 -12.23
C ILE A 109 -6.83 11.32 -11.49
N ILE A 110 -7.06 10.93 -10.24
CA ILE A 110 -8.17 11.44 -9.43
C ILE A 110 -8.01 12.94 -9.21
N SER A 111 -6.82 13.43 -8.86
CA SER A 111 -6.55 14.84 -8.67
C SER A 111 -6.83 15.67 -9.93
N ALA A 112 -6.44 15.15 -11.10
CA ALA A 112 -6.70 15.81 -12.38
C ALA A 112 -8.16 15.75 -12.82
N ALA A 113 -8.89 14.69 -12.47
CA ALA A 113 -10.29 14.52 -12.86
C ALA A 113 -11.25 15.33 -11.99
N GLU A 114 -10.93 15.51 -10.71
CA GLU A 114 -11.81 16.15 -9.72
C GLU A 114 -11.35 17.58 -9.33
N ASP A 115 -10.22 18.04 -9.87
CA ASP A 115 -9.60 19.34 -9.52
C ASP A 115 -9.37 19.50 -7.99
N LEU A 116 -8.98 18.40 -7.34
CA LEU A 116 -8.74 18.32 -5.89
C LEU A 116 -7.25 18.35 -5.56
N PRO A 117 -6.86 18.82 -4.35
CA PRO A 117 -5.47 18.79 -3.90
C PRO A 117 -4.89 17.37 -3.96
N LEU A 118 -3.72 17.21 -4.57
CA LEU A 118 -3.07 15.91 -4.76
C LEU A 118 -2.90 15.12 -3.44
N ALA A 119 -2.56 15.81 -2.34
CA ALA A 119 -2.36 15.18 -1.04
C ALA A 119 -3.63 14.47 -0.52
N VAL A 120 -4.80 15.03 -0.80
CA VAL A 120 -6.10 14.45 -0.41
C VAL A 120 -6.41 13.23 -1.28
N CYS A 121 -6.17 13.32 -2.59
CA CYS A 121 -6.36 12.21 -3.51
C CYS A 121 -5.37 11.04 -3.21
N LEU A 122 -4.13 11.35 -2.86
CA LEU A 122 -3.15 10.36 -2.43
C LEU A 122 -3.56 9.67 -1.13
N TYR A 123 -4.22 10.36 -0.21
CA TYR A 123 -4.74 9.72 1.00
C TYR A 123 -5.80 8.67 0.66
N GLU A 124 -6.76 9.00 -0.20
CA GLU A 124 -7.81 8.06 -0.63
C GLU A 124 -7.24 6.87 -1.40
N THR A 125 -6.28 7.10 -2.30
CA THR A 125 -5.64 6.00 -3.06
C THR A 125 -4.78 5.11 -2.17
N ALA A 126 -4.08 5.66 -1.16
CA ALA A 126 -3.35 4.88 -0.17
C ALA A 126 -4.30 4.00 0.66
N SER A 127 -5.43 4.57 1.10
CA SER A 127 -6.46 3.84 1.84
C SER A 127 -7.09 2.74 0.99
N ALA A 128 -7.34 3.01 -0.30
CA ALA A 128 -7.89 2.03 -1.23
C ALA A 128 -6.93 0.86 -1.47
N ILE A 129 -5.67 1.13 -1.86
CA ILE A 129 -4.70 0.08 -2.17
C ILE A 129 -4.25 -0.68 -0.91
N GLY A 130 -4.18 0.00 0.24
CA GLY A 130 -3.94 -0.61 1.55
C GLY A 130 -5.13 -1.40 2.09
N THR A 131 -6.31 -1.25 1.48
CA THR A 131 -7.61 -1.79 1.95
C THR A 131 -7.90 -1.42 3.41
N VAL A 132 -7.57 -0.18 3.79
CA VAL A 132 -7.67 0.33 5.17
C VAL A 132 -9.09 0.82 5.48
N GLY A 133 -9.75 1.46 4.50
CA GLY A 133 -11.12 1.97 4.64
C GLY A 133 -11.22 3.32 5.35
N LEU A 134 -10.13 4.05 5.49
CA LEU A 134 -10.13 5.41 6.00
C LEU A 134 -10.34 6.41 4.85
N THR A 135 -11.11 7.47 5.09
CA THR A 135 -11.36 8.55 4.14
C THR A 135 -11.28 9.91 4.83
N LEU A 136 -10.88 10.93 4.08
CA LEU A 136 -10.98 12.34 4.50
C LEU A 136 -12.37 12.92 4.24
N GLY A 137 -13.34 12.09 3.84
CA GLY A 137 -14.74 12.49 3.61
C GLY A 137 -15.03 12.92 2.18
N ILE A 138 -14.05 12.87 1.27
CA ILE A 138 -14.26 13.26 -0.13
C ILE A 138 -14.87 12.15 -0.99
N THR A 139 -14.73 10.89 -0.58
CA THR A 139 -15.16 9.72 -1.37
C THR A 139 -16.58 9.82 -1.92
N PRO A 140 -17.61 10.26 -1.15
CA PRO A 140 -18.98 10.38 -1.67
C PRO A 140 -19.16 11.48 -2.73
N GLN A 141 -18.22 12.42 -2.81
CA GLN A 141 -18.28 13.58 -3.72
C GLN A 141 -17.52 13.33 -5.01
N LEU A 142 -16.73 12.23 -5.08
CA LEU A 142 -15.94 11.89 -6.25
C LEU A 142 -16.83 11.49 -7.44
N GLY A 143 -16.38 11.77 -8.64
CA GLY A 143 -17.03 11.37 -9.88
C GLY A 143 -16.93 9.85 -10.12
N GLN A 144 -17.68 9.39 -11.10
CA GLN A 144 -17.78 7.97 -11.43
C GLN A 144 -16.43 7.36 -11.83
N LEU A 145 -15.60 8.10 -12.58
CA LEU A 145 -14.27 7.66 -12.98
C LEU A 145 -13.37 7.40 -11.77
N SER A 146 -13.37 8.32 -10.81
CA SER A 146 -12.58 8.21 -9.57
C SER A 146 -13.01 7.02 -8.72
N HIS A 147 -14.31 6.74 -8.63
CA HIS A 147 -14.81 5.54 -7.98
C HIS A 147 -14.31 4.25 -8.63
N TRP A 148 -14.31 4.17 -9.97
CA TRP A 148 -13.77 2.99 -10.67
C TRP A 148 -12.28 2.79 -10.39
N ILE A 149 -11.49 3.86 -10.35
CA ILE A 149 -10.07 3.80 -10.01
C ILE A 149 -9.89 3.26 -8.59
N LEU A 150 -10.64 3.78 -7.59
CA LEU A 150 -10.58 3.30 -6.23
C LEU A 150 -10.97 1.82 -6.11
N ILE A 151 -12.02 1.38 -6.80
CA ILE A 151 -12.44 -0.02 -6.83
C ILE A 151 -11.32 -0.93 -7.38
N LEU A 152 -10.68 -0.53 -8.48
CA LEU A 152 -9.57 -1.27 -9.06
C LEU A 152 -8.37 -1.33 -8.10
N LEU A 153 -8.05 -0.21 -7.43
CA LEU A 153 -6.97 -0.18 -6.43
C LEU A 153 -7.28 -1.07 -5.23
N MET A 154 -8.52 -1.08 -4.74
CA MET A 154 -8.95 -1.98 -3.65
C MET A 154 -8.80 -3.46 -4.07
N PHE A 155 -9.21 -3.79 -5.29
CA PHE A 155 -9.09 -5.14 -5.82
C PHE A 155 -7.62 -5.57 -5.91
N TRP A 156 -6.77 -4.75 -6.51
CA TRP A 156 -5.34 -5.04 -6.64
C TRP A 156 -4.61 -5.08 -5.31
N GLY A 157 -4.96 -4.19 -4.38
CA GLY A 157 -4.44 -4.20 -3.02
C GLY A 157 -4.75 -5.50 -2.29
N ARG A 158 -5.92 -6.11 -2.57
CA ARG A 158 -6.38 -7.35 -1.94
C ARG A 158 -5.76 -8.61 -2.55
N VAL A 159 -5.65 -8.67 -3.87
CA VAL A 159 -5.11 -9.84 -4.60
C VAL A 159 -3.64 -10.10 -4.26
N GLY A 160 -2.89 -9.06 -3.91
CA GLY A 160 -1.48 -9.13 -3.58
C GLY A 160 -0.57 -9.01 -4.80
N GLY A 161 0.48 -8.18 -4.67
CA GLY A 161 1.35 -7.81 -5.80
C GLY A 161 2.05 -8.98 -6.49
N LEU A 162 2.47 -10.01 -5.74
CA LEU A 162 3.12 -11.19 -6.34
C LEU A 162 2.17 -11.98 -7.23
N THR A 163 0.93 -12.16 -6.81
CA THR A 163 -0.09 -12.87 -7.59
C THR A 163 -0.36 -12.15 -8.90
N LEU A 164 -0.44 -10.81 -8.89
CA LEU A 164 -0.60 -10.00 -10.09
C LEU A 164 0.59 -10.12 -11.04
N ILE A 165 1.81 -10.07 -10.52
CA ILE A 165 3.03 -10.24 -11.32
C ILE A 165 3.03 -11.63 -11.97
N TYR A 166 2.75 -12.67 -11.20
CA TYR A 166 2.69 -14.04 -11.75
C TYR A 166 1.56 -14.19 -12.76
N ALA A 167 0.37 -13.64 -12.53
CA ALA A 167 -0.75 -13.71 -13.47
C ALA A 167 -0.44 -12.97 -14.79
N ALA A 168 0.21 -11.81 -14.72
CA ALA A 168 0.57 -11.04 -15.90
C ALA A 168 1.66 -11.72 -16.75
N PHE A 169 2.58 -12.45 -16.12
CA PHE A 169 3.73 -13.05 -16.79
C PHE A 169 3.63 -14.59 -16.96
N ALA A 170 2.64 -15.24 -16.37
CA ALA A 170 2.47 -16.71 -16.44
C ALA A 170 2.24 -17.24 -17.86
N GLY A 171 1.81 -16.39 -18.80
CA GLY A 171 1.62 -16.76 -20.21
C GLY A 171 2.87 -16.74 -21.08
N HIS A 172 4.04 -16.37 -20.55
CA HIS A 172 5.24 -16.12 -21.33
C HIS A 172 6.43 -17.01 -20.90
N ASN A 173 6.18 -18.31 -20.81
CA ASN A 173 7.26 -19.30 -20.61
C ASN A 173 8.02 -19.50 -21.94
N ARG A 174 8.73 -18.48 -22.43
CA ARG A 174 9.74 -18.62 -23.47
C ARG A 174 11.07 -18.90 -22.77
N TYR A 175 11.73 -20.00 -23.16
CA TYR A 175 13.11 -20.25 -22.82
C TYR A 175 13.94 -19.05 -23.26
N HIS A 176 14.28 -18.15 -22.33
CA HIS A 176 15.15 -17.02 -22.65
C HIS A 176 16.59 -17.50 -22.68
N ALA A 177 17.21 -17.37 -23.86
CA ALA A 177 18.65 -17.38 -23.95
C ALA A 177 19.21 -16.33 -22.97
N VAL A 178 20.15 -16.74 -22.14
CA VAL A 178 20.79 -15.83 -21.18
C VAL A 178 21.71 -14.93 -21.97
N TYR A 179 21.38 -13.64 -22.06
CA TYR A 179 22.25 -12.63 -22.66
C TYR A 179 23.52 -12.45 -21.82
N PRO A 180 24.67 -12.12 -22.45
CA PRO A 180 25.91 -11.84 -21.74
C PRO A 180 25.71 -10.69 -20.73
N LYS A 181 26.37 -10.80 -19.58
CA LYS A 181 26.28 -9.77 -18.52
C LYS A 181 27.09 -8.54 -18.96
N GLU A 182 26.44 -7.41 -19.01
CA GLU A 182 27.07 -6.11 -19.21
C GLU A 182 27.08 -5.34 -17.89
N ASN A 183 28.21 -4.73 -17.55
CA ASN A 183 28.36 -3.93 -16.34
C ASN A 183 27.92 -2.50 -16.63
N ILE A 184 26.75 -2.14 -16.13
CA ILE A 184 26.24 -0.76 -16.19
C ILE A 184 26.62 -0.07 -14.89
N THR A 185 27.34 1.04 -14.98
CA THR A 185 27.69 1.88 -13.83
C THR A 185 26.45 2.69 -13.42
N ILE A 186 26.01 2.50 -12.19
CA ILE A 186 24.94 3.30 -11.58
C ILE A 186 25.64 4.34 -10.71
N GLY A 187 25.47 5.63 -11.04
CA GLY A 187 26.11 6.77 -10.41
C GLY A 187 25.80 6.97 -8.93
#